data_38277f3c4b491fadb9a71853d283abc7
#
_entry.id   38277f3c4b491fadb9a71853d283abc7
#
_cell.length_a   1.000
_cell.length_b   1.000
_cell.length_c   1.000
_cell.angle_alpha   90.00
_cell.angle_beta   90.00
_cell.angle_gamma   90.00
#
_symmetry.space_group_name_H-M   'P 1'
#
loop_
_entity.id
_entity.type
_entity.pdbx_description
1 polymer ?
#
loop_
_entity_poly.entity_id
_entity_poly.type
_entity_poly.pdbx_seq_one_letter_code
_entity_poly.pdbx_strand_id
1 'polypeptide(L)'
;IELTKTMSKDEVLLNYMNTINLGQNTLGVQAASLRYFNKPVNSLTLSECAVIAGITQNPSRFNPISHPDENAKRREKVLNNMKDQGYITQAEYDEAIADDVYSRIQIVNDEVDETLVNTYFVDALTDDVMNDLLAAGYNETQAFTLLYSGGLKIYSTQDPNIQSICDEVFS
;
A
#
# COMPACT_ATOMS: atom_id res chain seq x y z
N ILE A 1 -25.82 11.71 -4.64
CA ILE A 1 -24.46 11.91 -4.15
C ILE A 1 -23.71 12.65 -5.24
N GLU A 2 -23.01 13.74 -4.92
CA GLU A 2 -22.43 14.67 -5.92
C GLU A 2 -21.38 14.01 -6.83
N LEU A 3 -20.53 13.14 -6.28
CA LEU A 3 -19.48 12.42 -7.01
C LEU A 3 -20.02 11.60 -8.21
N THR A 4 -21.17 10.97 -8.09
CA THR A 4 -21.77 10.18 -9.18
C THR A 4 -22.38 11.01 -10.29
N LYS A 5 -22.38 12.34 -10.17
CA LYS A 5 -22.81 13.25 -11.24
C LYS A 5 -21.67 13.68 -12.16
N THR A 6 -20.43 13.60 -11.67
CA THR A 6 -19.22 14.07 -12.35
C THR A 6 -18.26 12.94 -12.75
N MET A 7 -18.40 11.76 -12.16
CA MET A 7 -17.51 10.60 -12.36
C MET A 7 -18.32 9.34 -12.65
N SER A 8 -17.80 8.48 -13.50
CA SER A 8 -18.32 7.13 -13.70
C SER A 8 -18.12 6.26 -12.45
N LYS A 9 -18.85 5.15 -12.35
CA LYS A 9 -18.68 4.21 -11.23
C LYS A 9 -17.26 3.63 -11.19
N ASP A 10 -16.67 3.37 -12.34
CA ASP A 10 -15.31 2.81 -12.45
C ASP A 10 -14.25 3.81 -12.00
N GLU A 11 -14.41 5.10 -12.34
CA GLU A 11 -13.53 6.16 -11.85
C GLU A 11 -13.63 6.34 -10.33
N VAL A 12 -14.83 6.27 -9.76
CA VAL A 12 -15.03 6.33 -8.31
C VAL A 12 -14.37 5.14 -7.63
N LEU A 13 -14.52 3.93 -8.18
CA LEU A 13 -13.89 2.72 -7.63
C LEU A 13 -12.38 2.78 -7.75
N LEU A 14 -11.85 3.23 -8.89
CA LEU A 14 -10.41 3.38 -9.11
C LEU A 14 -9.80 4.36 -8.10
N ASN A 15 -10.42 5.51 -7.91
CA ASN A 15 -9.97 6.50 -6.92
C ASN A 15 -10.04 5.95 -5.49
N TYR A 16 -11.10 5.23 -5.15
CA TYR A 16 -11.23 4.56 -3.86
C TYR A 16 -10.09 3.55 -3.64
N MET A 17 -9.83 2.66 -4.61
CA MET A 17 -8.78 1.66 -4.51
C MET A 17 -7.37 2.27 -4.40
N ASN A 18 -7.15 3.46 -4.96
CA ASN A 18 -5.86 4.14 -4.90
C ASN A 18 -5.65 4.97 -3.62
N THR A 19 -6.70 5.25 -2.86
CA THR A 19 -6.62 6.16 -1.70
C THR A 19 -6.99 5.53 -0.37
N ILE A 20 -7.59 4.32 -0.38
CA ILE A 20 -8.03 3.67 0.86
C ILE A 20 -6.84 3.29 1.75
N ASN A 21 -6.98 3.56 3.04
CA ASN A 21 -6.02 3.10 4.04
C ASN A 21 -6.17 1.59 4.29
N LEU A 22 -5.09 0.85 4.11
CA LEU A 22 -5.03 -0.60 4.24
C LEU A 22 -4.08 -1.07 5.36
N GLY A 23 -3.81 -0.18 6.33
CA GLY A 23 -2.92 -0.46 7.46
C GLY A 23 -1.43 -0.35 7.09
N GLN A 24 -0.54 -0.45 8.07
CA GLN A 24 0.92 -0.40 7.86
C GLN A 24 1.38 0.81 7.01
N ASN A 25 0.77 1.97 7.23
CA ASN A 25 0.99 3.20 6.46
C ASN A 25 0.78 3.05 4.94
N THR A 26 0.03 2.03 4.50
CA THR A 26 -0.26 1.83 3.07
C THR A 26 -1.53 2.55 2.64
N LEU A 27 -1.43 3.40 1.64
CA LEU A 27 -2.56 4.02 0.95
C LEU A 27 -2.70 3.42 -0.45
N GLY A 28 -3.86 2.82 -0.70
CA GLY A 28 -4.19 2.17 -1.94
C GLY A 28 -3.71 0.73 -2.08
N VAL A 29 -4.36 0.01 -2.99
CA VAL A 29 -4.18 -1.44 -3.16
C VAL A 29 -2.81 -1.82 -3.70
N GLN A 30 -2.17 -0.97 -4.52
CA GLN A 30 -0.83 -1.24 -5.04
C GLN A 30 0.21 -1.20 -3.91
N ALA A 31 0.14 -0.20 -3.03
CA ALA A 31 1.02 -0.10 -1.88
C ALA A 31 0.82 -1.29 -0.91
N ALA A 32 -0.44 -1.65 -0.64
CA ALA A 32 -0.76 -2.81 0.18
C ALA A 32 -0.28 -4.13 -0.43
N SER A 33 -0.41 -4.30 -1.75
CA SER A 33 0.09 -5.47 -2.47
C SER A 33 1.61 -5.65 -2.32
N LEU A 34 2.36 -4.57 -2.49
CA LEU A 34 3.81 -4.56 -2.28
C LEU A 34 4.15 -4.82 -0.81
N ARG A 35 3.45 -4.16 0.12
CA ARG A 35 3.72 -4.26 1.55
C ARG A 35 3.47 -5.66 2.11
N TYR A 36 2.35 -6.28 1.73
CA TYR A 36 1.97 -7.57 2.31
C TYR A 36 2.50 -8.77 1.54
N PHE A 37 2.68 -8.67 0.22
CA PHE A 37 3.02 -9.80 -0.63
C PHE A 37 4.26 -9.58 -1.51
N ASN A 38 4.87 -8.39 -1.48
CA ASN A 38 6.00 -8.01 -2.34
C ASN A 38 5.74 -8.28 -3.83
N LYS A 39 4.51 -8.03 -4.28
CA LYS A 39 4.06 -8.25 -5.67
C LYS A 39 3.30 -7.03 -6.18
N PRO A 40 3.36 -6.74 -7.49
CA PRO A 40 2.45 -5.77 -8.08
C PRO A 40 1.00 -6.29 -8.02
N VAL A 41 0.03 -5.39 -7.89
CA VAL A 41 -1.39 -5.73 -7.68
C VAL A 41 -1.98 -6.66 -8.74
N ASN A 42 -1.51 -6.55 -9.99
CA ASN A 42 -1.95 -7.40 -11.11
C ASN A 42 -1.40 -8.84 -11.06
N SER A 43 -0.51 -9.15 -10.13
CA SER A 43 0.08 -10.47 -9.91
C SER A 43 -0.44 -11.17 -8.67
N LEU A 44 -1.41 -10.56 -7.97
CA LEU A 44 -2.04 -11.15 -6.80
C LEU A 44 -2.95 -12.31 -7.20
N THR A 45 -2.96 -13.35 -6.37
CA THR A 45 -3.95 -14.42 -6.45
C THR A 45 -5.30 -13.97 -5.89
N LEU A 46 -6.38 -14.72 -6.16
CA LEU A 46 -7.70 -14.44 -5.59
C LEU A 46 -7.67 -14.40 -4.06
N SER A 47 -6.94 -15.34 -3.45
CA SER A 47 -6.76 -15.41 -2.00
C SER A 47 -6.07 -14.17 -1.44
N GLU A 48 -4.99 -13.71 -2.07
CA GLU A 48 -4.25 -12.50 -1.69
C GLU A 48 -5.11 -11.24 -1.86
N CYS A 49 -5.88 -11.14 -2.94
CA CYS A 49 -6.85 -10.06 -3.13
C CYS A 49 -7.90 -10.04 -2.01
N ALA A 50 -8.40 -11.20 -1.59
CA ALA A 50 -9.39 -11.30 -0.53
C ALA A 50 -8.83 -10.94 0.86
N VAL A 51 -7.54 -11.19 1.13
CA VAL A 51 -6.83 -10.72 2.32
C VAL A 51 -6.83 -9.20 2.37
N ILE A 52 -6.39 -8.54 1.28
CA ILE A 52 -6.35 -7.07 1.19
C ILE A 52 -7.75 -6.47 1.31
N ALA A 53 -8.74 -7.03 0.61
CA ALA A 53 -10.12 -6.59 0.71
C ALA A 53 -10.68 -6.72 2.14
N GLY A 54 -10.24 -7.73 2.88
CA GLY A 54 -10.61 -7.94 4.29
C GLY A 54 -10.20 -6.79 5.21
N ILE A 55 -9.11 -6.09 4.90
CA ILE A 55 -8.57 -4.98 5.72
C ILE A 55 -9.49 -3.76 5.70
N THR A 56 -10.19 -3.51 4.59
CA THR A 56 -10.90 -2.26 4.28
C THR A 56 -11.87 -1.79 5.37
N GLN A 57 -12.51 -2.70 6.08
CA GLN A 57 -13.53 -2.36 7.08
C GLN A 57 -12.92 -1.76 8.37
N ASN A 58 -11.78 -2.26 8.80
CA ASN A 58 -11.06 -1.78 9.98
C ASN A 58 -9.59 -2.20 9.88
N PRO A 59 -8.72 -1.32 9.36
CA PRO A 59 -7.32 -1.63 9.09
C PRO A 59 -6.52 -2.08 10.31
N SER A 60 -6.83 -1.59 11.49
CA SER A 60 -6.15 -2.01 12.73
C SER A 60 -6.58 -3.41 13.18
N ARG A 61 -7.90 -3.69 13.14
CA ARG A 61 -8.45 -4.97 13.62
C ARG A 61 -8.20 -6.12 12.66
N PHE A 62 -8.27 -5.85 11.35
CA PHE A 62 -8.12 -6.86 10.30
C PHE A 62 -6.76 -6.82 9.62
N ASN A 63 -5.74 -6.31 10.32
CA ASN A 63 -4.38 -6.32 9.85
C ASN A 63 -3.86 -7.77 9.74
N PRO A 64 -3.44 -8.24 8.56
CA PRO A 64 -3.06 -9.64 8.38
C PRO A 64 -1.73 -10.02 9.07
N ILE A 65 -0.91 -9.04 9.47
CA ILE A 65 0.33 -9.25 10.21
C ILE A 65 0.04 -9.41 11.70
N SER A 66 -0.64 -8.45 12.31
CA SER A 66 -0.89 -8.42 13.75
C SER A 66 -2.11 -9.24 14.20
N HIS A 67 -3.08 -9.44 13.31
CA HIS A 67 -4.35 -10.15 13.60
C HIS A 67 -4.73 -11.10 12.44
N PRO A 68 -3.87 -12.10 12.11
CA PRO A 68 -4.11 -12.99 10.97
C PRO A 68 -5.42 -13.76 11.06
N ASP A 69 -5.81 -14.21 12.27
CA ASP A 69 -7.05 -14.97 12.49
C ASP A 69 -8.31 -14.13 12.22
N GLU A 70 -8.29 -12.86 12.61
CA GLU A 70 -9.43 -11.97 12.36
C GLU A 70 -9.50 -11.58 10.88
N ASN A 71 -8.35 -11.40 10.23
CA ASN A 71 -8.30 -11.19 8.78
C ASN A 71 -8.77 -12.45 8.04
N ALA A 72 -8.41 -13.66 8.48
CA ALA A 72 -8.83 -14.92 7.85
C ALA A 72 -10.36 -15.06 7.83
N LYS A 73 -11.02 -14.74 8.94
CA LYS A 73 -12.51 -14.71 9.01
C LYS A 73 -13.10 -13.69 8.03
N ARG A 74 -12.45 -12.56 7.86
CA ARG A 74 -12.89 -11.54 6.90
C ARG A 74 -12.65 -11.97 5.45
N ARG A 75 -11.48 -12.56 5.15
CA ARG A 75 -11.15 -13.16 3.85
C ARG A 75 -12.22 -14.18 3.43
N GLU A 76 -12.55 -15.12 4.32
CA GLU A 76 -13.59 -16.11 4.07
C GLU A 76 -14.94 -15.45 3.75
N LYS A 77 -15.34 -14.43 4.51
CA LYS A 77 -16.57 -13.68 4.25
C LYS A 77 -16.55 -12.96 2.89
N VAL A 78 -15.41 -12.40 2.49
CA VAL A 78 -15.24 -11.77 1.17
C VAL A 78 -15.42 -12.79 0.07
N LEU A 79 -14.73 -13.94 0.15
CA LEU A 79 -14.81 -15.02 -0.83
C LEU A 79 -16.22 -15.61 -0.92
N ASN A 80 -16.90 -15.82 0.22
CA ASN A 80 -18.30 -16.25 0.24
C ASN A 80 -19.21 -15.27 -0.49
N ASN A 81 -19.08 -13.97 -0.20
CA ASN A 81 -19.89 -12.95 -0.87
C ASN A 81 -19.64 -12.90 -2.38
N MET A 82 -18.37 -13.06 -2.81
CA MET A 82 -18.02 -13.12 -4.24
C MET A 82 -18.66 -14.32 -4.93
N LYS A 83 -18.63 -15.48 -4.28
CA LYS A 83 -19.27 -16.69 -4.79
C LYS A 83 -20.80 -16.54 -4.86
N ASP A 84 -21.44 -16.08 -3.79
CA ASP A 84 -22.89 -15.91 -3.71
C ASP A 84 -23.41 -14.90 -4.73
N GLN A 85 -22.60 -13.92 -5.12
CA GLN A 85 -22.90 -12.93 -6.16
C GLN A 85 -22.47 -13.37 -7.57
N GLY A 86 -21.87 -14.56 -7.71
CA GLY A 86 -21.48 -15.12 -9.01
C GLY A 86 -20.22 -14.53 -9.62
N TYR A 87 -19.38 -13.82 -8.84
CA TYR A 87 -18.08 -13.30 -9.31
C TYR A 87 -17.01 -14.37 -9.39
N ILE A 88 -17.13 -15.43 -8.57
CA ILE A 88 -16.26 -16.59 -8.59
C ILE A 88 -17.09 -17.87 -8.56
N THR A 89 -16.53 -18.93 -9.11
CA THR A 89 -17.12 -20.28 -9.07
C THR A 89 -16.88 -20.96 -7.72
N GLN A 90 -17.57 -22.07 -7.46
CA GLN A 90 -17.31 -22.90 -6.28
C GLN A 90 -15.87 -23.43 -6.26
N ALA A 91 -15.33 -23.85 -7.42
CA ALA A 91 -13.96 -24.36 -7.54
C ALA A 91 -12.91 -23.30 -7.18
N GLU A 92 -13.05 -22.07 -7.67
CA GLU A 92 -12.19 -20.94 -7.33
C GLU A 92 -12.27 -20.56 -5.85
N TYR A 93 -13.47 -20.64 -5.28
CA TYR A 93 -13.66 -20.44 -3.83
C TYR A 93 -12.91 -21.52 -3.02
N ASP A 94 -13.08 -22.80 -3.36
CA ASP A 94 -12.45 -23.92 -2.66
C ASP A 94 -10.91 -23.83 -2.73
N GLU A 95 -10.37 -23.50 -3.91
CA GLU A 95 -8.95 -23.25 -4.12
C GLU A 95 -8.45 -22.09 -3.26
N ALA A 96 -9.16 -20.95 -3.29
CA ALA A 96 -8.78 -19.77 -2.53
C ALA A 96 -8.85 -19.99 -1.03
N ILE A 97 -9.80 -20.78 -0.52
CA ILE A 97 -9.91 -21.10 0.93
C ILE A 97 -8.80 -22.05 1.36
N ALA A 98 -8.44 -23.03 0.53
CA ALA A 98 -7.39 -24.01 0.81
C ALA A 98 -5.98 -23.42 0.75
N ASP A 99 -5.84 -22.24 0.14
CA ASP A 99 -4.55 -21.56 -0.03
C ASP A 99 -3.99 -21.05 1.31
N ASP A 100 -2.76 -21.47 1.64
CA ASP A 100 -2.01 -20.99 2.81
C ASP A 100 -1.40 -19.60 2.54
N VAL A 101 -2.28 -18.62 2.34
CA VAL A 101 -1.90 -17.25 1.96
C VAL A 101 -1.12 -16.52 3.06
N TYR A 102 -1.38 -16.84 4.33
CA TYR A 102 -0.76 -16.15 5.46
C TYR A 102 0.73 -16.46 5.62
N SER A 103 1.19 -17.62 5.15
CA SER A 103 2.62 -17.96 5.14
C SER A 103 3.44 -17.08 4.19
N ARG A 104 2.79 -16.41 3.24
CA ARG A 104 3.44 -15.53 2.25
C ARG A 104 3.41 -14.05 2.64
N ILE A 105 2.74 -13.71 3.74
CA ILE A 105 2.69 -12.32 4.20
C ILE A 105 4.06 -11.90 4.67
N GLN A 106 4.55 -10.79 4.13
CA GLN A 106 5.82 -10.20 4.52
C GLN A 106 5.69 -9.64 5.93
N ILE A 107 6.21 -10.38 6.91
CA ILE A 107 6.46 -9.87 8.24
C ILE A 107 7.76 -9.06 8.13
N VAL A 108 7.67 -7.86 7.59
CA VAL A 108 8.71 -6.88 7.84
C VAL A 108 8.46 -6.47 9.28
N ASN A 109 9.33 -6.90 10.19
CA ASN A 109 9.40 -6.26 11.49
C ASN A 109 9.52 -4.77 11.20
N ASP A 110 8.72 -3.95 11.91
CA ASP A 110 8.97 -2.51 12.05
C ASP A 110 10.23 -2.26 12.95
N GLU A 111 11.16 -3.18 12.96
CA GLU A 111 12.55 -2.79 13.07
C GLU A 111 12.71 -1.96 11.79
N VAL A 112 12.61 -0.66 11.98
CA VAL A 112 13.12 0.32 11.04
C VAL A 112 14.38 -0.35 10.51
N ASP A 113 14.37 -0.74 9.23
CA ASP A 113 15.58 -1.13 8.56
C ASP A 113 16.47 0.09 8.75
N GLU A 114 17.36 0.03 9.76
CA GLU A 114 18.29 1.13 10.05
C GLU A 114 19.18 1.37 8.83
N THR A 115 19.15 0.46 7.84
CA THR A 115 19.71 0.68 6.51
C THR A 115 18.85 1.59 5.62
N LEU A 116 17.57 1.87 5.97
CA LEU A 116 16.79 2.99 5.47
C LEU A 116 16.94 4.22 6.37
N VAL A 117 18.08 4.41 6.96
CA VAL A 117 18.52 5.74 7.39
C VAL A 117 18.44 6.59 6.13
N ASN A 118 17.45 7.48 6.08
CA ASN A 118 17.41 8.47 5.02
C ASN A 118 18.78 9.11 4.99
N THR A 119 19.51 8.91 3.89
CA THR A 119 20.81 9.54 3.80
C THR A 119 20.61 11.04 3.93
N TYR A 120 21.58 11.76 4.44
CA TYR A 120 21.53 13.22 4.53
C TYR A 120 21.08 13.86 3.21
N PHE A 121 21.44 13.23 2.08
CA PHE A 121 20.98 13.65 0.76
C PHE A 121 19.46 13.52 0.59
N VAL A 122 18.87 12.42 1.03
CA VAL A 122 17.41 12.18 0.91
C VAL A 122 16.64 13.13 1.82
N ASP A 123 17.14 13.41 3.01
CA ASP A 123 16.53 14.38 3.92
C ASP A 123 16.54 15.79 3.32
N ALA A 124 17.70 16.23 2.80
CA ALA A 124 17.84 17.53 2.13
C ALA A 124 16.94 17.63 0.88
N LEU A 125 16.88 16.56 0.07
CA LEU A 125 16.00 16.50 -1.10
C LEU A 125 14.51 16.57 -0.71
N THR A 126 14.14 15.93 0.38
CA THR A 126 12.77 15.95 0.92
C THR A 126 12.37 17.36 1.34
N ASP A 127 13.26 18.07 2.03
CA ASP A 127 13.05 19.45 2.45
C ASP A 127 12.95 20.40 1.24
N ASP A 128 13.80 20.22 0.24
CA ASP A 128 13.76 21.03 -1.00
C ASP A 128 12.44 20.83 -1.75
N VAL A 129 12.01 19.57 -1.95
CA VAL A 129 10.73 19.28 -2.63
C VAL A 129 9.53 19.80 -1.81
N MET A 130 9.57 19.72 -0.48
CA MET A 130 8.54 20.29 0.38
C MET A 130 8.45 21.80 0.19
N ASN A 131 9.59 22.50 0.21
CA ASN A 131 9.65 23.94 0.00
C ASN A 131 9.14 24.35 -1.39
N ASP A 132 9.47 23.61 -2.43
CA ASP A 132 8.99 23.84 -3.79
C ASP A 132 7.48 23.68 -3.90
N LEU A 133 6.90 22.65 -3.26
CA LEU A 133 5.45 22.44 -3.22
C LEU A 133 4.74 23.58 -2.47
N LEU A 134 5.28 24.05 -1.35
CA LEU A 134 4.76 25.21 -0.62
C LEU A 134 4.84 26.48 -1.47
N ALA A 135 5.95 26.71 -2.17
CA ALA A 135 6.11 27.84 -3.09
C ALA A 135 5.15 27.76 -4.29
N ALA A 136 4.77 26.56 -4.73
CA ALA A 136 3.77 26.33 -5.77
C ALA A 136 2.33 26.57 -5.30
N GLY A 137 2.12 26.88 -4.00
CA GLY A 137 0.82 27.26 -3.43
C GLY A 137 0.07 26.12 -2.74
N TYR A 138 0.67 24.96 -2.56
CA TYR A 138 0.10 23.91 -1.71
C TYR A 138 0.27 24.27 -0.23
N ASN A 139 -0.72 23.88 0.61
CA ASN A 139 -0.51 23.97 2.06
C ASN A 139 0.33 22.78 2.55
N GLU A 140 0.84 22.85 3.80
CA GLU A 140 1.71 21.83 4.39
C GLU A 140 1.12 20.41 4.30
N THR A 141 -0.16 20.25 4.61
CA THR A 141 -0.84 18.95 4.57
C THR A 141 -0.94 18.42 3.13
N GLN A 142 -1.22 19.28 2.18
CA GLN A 142 -1.28 18.91 0.76
C GLN A 142 0.11 18.57 0.23
N ALA A 143 1.12 19.37 0.55
CA ALA A 143 2.51 19.14 0.15
C ALA A 143 3.02 17.80 0.72
N PHE A 144 2.78 17.54 2.00
CA PHE A 144 3.10 16.27 2.64
C PHE A 144 2.40 15.08 1.95
N THR A 145 1.10 15.20 1.68
CA THR A 145 0.34 14.15 0.99
C THR A 145 0.87 13.89 -0.42
N LEU A 146 1.20 14.94 -1.17
CA LEU A 146 1.79 14.82 -2.51
C LEU A 146 3.16 14.15 -2.45
N LEU A 147 4.02 14.54 -1.52
CA LEU A 147 5.38 14.03 -1.38
C LEU A 147 5.39 12.53 -1.06
N TYR A 148 4.59 12.09 -0.07
CA TYR A 148 4.64 10.72 0.45
C TYR A 148 3.59 9.76 -0.16
N SER A 149 2.54 10.29 -0.78
CA SER A 149 1.41 9.49 -1.28
C SER A 149 0.88 9.92 -2.64
N GLY A 150 1.37 11.04 -3.18
CA GLY A 150 0.87 11.63 -4.43
C GLY A 150 1.47 11.01 -5.70
N GLY A 151 2.36 10.04 -5.57
CA GLY A 151 2.99 9.36 -6.71
C GLY A 151 3.95 10.26 -7.49
N LEU A 152 4.55 11.26 -6.84
CA LEU A 152 5.55 12.13 -7.46
C LEU A 152 6.75 11.30 -7.94
N LYS A 153 7.27 11.65 -9.13
CA LYS A 153 8.54 11.14 -9.62
C LYS A 153 9.57 12.23 -9.43
N ILE A 154 10.47 12.04 -8.48
CA ILE A 154 11.53 12.98 -8.16
C ILE A 154 12.81 12.50 -8.85
N TYR A 155 13.40 13.34 -9.69
CA TYR A 155 14.66 13.06 -10.36
C TYR A 155 15.76 13.85 -9.65
N SER A 156 16.73 13.15 -9.09
CA SER A 156 17.84 13.75 -8.36
C SER A 156 19.16 13.52 -9.09
N THR A 157 20.20 14.24 -8.67
CA THR A 157 21.58 14.10 -9.14
C THR A 157 22.41 13.18 -8.23
N GLN A 158 21.78 12.46 -7.31
CA GLN A 158 22.48 11.53 -6.42
C GLN A 158 23.20 10.45 -7.23
N ASP A 159 24.47 10.26 -6.96
CA ASP A 159 25.24 9.12 -7.45
C ASP A 159 25.28 8.05 -6.33
N PRO A 160 24.71 6.85 -6.55
CA PRO A 160 24.66 5.81 -5.54
C PRO A 160 26.04 5.34 -5.06
N ASN A 161 27.07 5.39 -5.94
CA ASN A 161 28.42 4.96 -5.54
C ASN A 161 29.07 5.99 -4.62
N ILE A 162 28.91 7.28 -4.92
CA ILE A 162 29.40 8.36 -4.07
C ILE A 162 28.69 8.33 -2.72
N GLN A 163 27.37 8.11 -2.71
CA GLN A 163 26.59 8.00 -1.48
C GLN A 163 27.09 6.83 -0.61
N SER A 164 27.31 5.65 -1.18
CA SER A 164 27.83 4.49 -0.44
C SER A 164 29.19 4.77 0.21
N ILE A 165 30.08 5.47 -0.48
CA ILE A 165 31.38 5.87 0.08
C ILE A 165 31.20 6.87 1.24
N CYS A 166 30.27 7.82 1.10
CA CYS A 166 29.98 8.76 2.19
C CYS A 166 29.41 8.03 3.41
N ASP A 167 28.51 7.11 3.23
CA ASP A 167 27.90 6.33 4.32
C ASP A 167 28.96 5.46 5.07
N GLU A 168 29.93 4.90 4.35
CA GLU A 168 31.06 4.17 4.96
C GLU A 168 32.00 5.05 5.77
N VAL A 169 32.19 6.30 5.36
CA VAL A 169 33.17 7.20 5.98
C VAL A 169 32.59 7.93 7.19
N PHE A 170 31.27 8.15 7.21
CA PHE A 170 30.57 8.96 8.22
C PHE A 170 29.67 8.15 9.16
N SER A 171 29.65 6.81 9.04
CA SER A 171 28.90 5.89 9.94
C SER A 171 29.62 5.54 11.27
#